data_d7ee7fda538592cb3086d21597f11280
#
_entry.id   d7ee7fda538592cb3086d21597f11280
#
_cell.length_a   1.000
_cell.length_b   1.000
_cell.length_c   1.000
_cell.angle_alpha   90.00
_cell.angle_beta   90.00
_cell.angle_gamma   90.00
#
_symmetry.space_group_name_H-M   'P 1'
#
loop_
_entity.id
_entity.type
_entity.pdbx_description
1 polymer ?
#
loop_
_entity_poly.entity_id
_entity_poly.type
_entity_poly.pdbx_seq_one_letter_code
_entity_poly.pdbx_strand_id
1 'polypeptide(L)'
;MTTTQPALHRPAVWTAGDWNAFFGFGTNILVNMLVLTGLLRFVLKMPDSLVFGRILPALGMMMCLSTLYYAWLAYRLAKITGRSDVCALPSGVSVPHMFIVTFVIMLPISVQTHDPIQGWEAGLVWVFFQSFILMIGGFIAPFIRKITPRAALLGTLAGVSITFISMRPALEIYMTPVIGLTCLAIITVNWLGGFRYPKGIPAGLVAIAVGMIIAWGSNVVGLHYGGLSVQGVTDAFSNFGFNMPVPAINHVFSGFHYLGIILVTAVPFGIYDLVEAMDNVESAEAAGDPYPTTRVLTADGVVSLIGCLMGNPFINAVYIGHPGWKGMGGRIGYSAATGLMVIVLSWFGVISLLLALVPVVAISPILLYIGMLIGAQAFQTTPPAHAPAIVLALTPHLAAWCKTLMDGALGVAGSSAAALGFDKLGNVGVLYPGLQTLGGGAILTGLVLAAIAANVIDKKFVHAAAFALAGAVLTFFGFMHGEAVGIAVTPTVAVAYGIVAVFLYALSRYPALAPALTGPGEVMAATPAE
;
A
#
# COMPACT_ATOMS: atom_id res chain seq x y z
N MET A 1 14.46 -38.92 -42.32
CA MET A 1 14.54 -37.66 -41.55
C MET A 1 13.94 -37.92 -40.18
N THR A 2 14.78 -38.20 -39.20
CA THR A 2 14.38 -38.41 -37.81
C THR A 2 14.12 -37.02 -37.20
N THR A 3 12.86 -36.71 -37.01
CA THR A 3 12.44 -35.52 -36.23
C THR A 3 12.83 -35.75 -34.76
N THR A 4 14.01 -35.28 -34.38
CA THR A 4 14.37 -35.15 -32.97
C THR A 4 13.37 -34.20 -32.32
N GLN A 5 12.48 -34.72 -31.48
CA GLN A 5 11.67 -33.89 -30.57
C GLN A 5 12.63 -33.05 -29.75
N PRO A 6 12.42 -31.70 -29.64
CA PRO A 6 13.26 -30.86 -28.80
C PRO A 6 13.20 -31.42 -27.39
N ALA A 7 14.36 -31.67 -26.79
CA ALA A 7 14.48 -32.13 -25.41
C ALA A 7 13.69 -31.15 -24.51
N LEU A 8 12.74 -31.70 -23.75
CA LEU A 8 11.95 -30.91 -22.81
C LEU A 8 12.89 -30.14 -21.87
N HIS A 9 13.01 -28.84 -22.08
CA HIS A 9 13.81 -28.00 -21.20
C HIS A 9 13.27 -28.11 -19.76
N ARG A 10 14.12 -28.55 -18.84
CA ARG A 10 13.79 -28.59 -17.41
C ARG A 10 14.44 -27.36 -16.75
N PRO A 11 13.68 -26.29 -16.45
CA PRO A 11 14.23 -25.12 -15.78
C PRO A 11 14.80 -25.49 -14.41
N ALA A 12 15.96 -24.90 -14.04
CA ALA A 12 16.50 -25.05 -12.69
C ALA A 12 15.56 -24.39 -11.69
N VAL A 13 15.16 -25.12 -10.66
CA VAL A 13 14.27 -24.61 -9.60
C VAL A 13 15.05 -23.68 -8.67
N TRP A 14 16.35 -23.90 -8.51
CA TRP A 14 17.24 -23.08 -7.67
C TRP A 14 18.53 -22.75 -8.39
N THR A 15 18.94 -21.49 -8.31
CA THR A 15 20.21 -20.99 -8.86
C THR A 15 21.00 -20.24 -7.78
N ALA A 16 22.30 -20.00 -7.99
CA ALA A 16 23.11 -19.22 -7.04
C ALA A 16 22.57 -17.80 -6.82
N GLY A 17 21.94 -17.18 -7.84
CA GLY A 17 21.34 -15.85 -7.73
C GLY A 17 20.08 -15.83 -6.87
N ASP A 18 19.39 -16.96 -6.71
CA ASP A 18 18.22 -17.05 -5.83
C ASP A 18 18.54 -16.77 -4.36
N TRP A 19 19.79 -17.05 -3.90
CA TRP A 19 20.22 -16.65 -2.55
C TRP A 19 20.19 -15.14 -2.35
N ASN A 20 20.74 -14.37 -3.29
CA ASN A 20 20.77 -12.91 -3.19
C ASN A 20 19.35 -12.34 -3.21
N ALA A 21 18.51 -12.83 -4.14
CA ALA A 21 17.13 -12.42 -4.24
C ALA A 21 16.30 -12.83 -2.99
N PHE A 22 16.52 -14.03 -2.45
CA PHE A 22 15.89 -14.50 -1.22
C PHE A 22 16.26 -13.64 -0.02
N PHE A 23 17.54 -13.34 0.21
CA PHE A 23 17.93 -12.49 1.33
C PHE A 23 17.39 -11.06 1.15
N GLY A 24 17.42 -10.51 -0.06
CA GLY A 24 16.86 -9.19 -0.33
C GLY A 24 15.34 -9.15 -0.14
N PHE A 25 14.63 -10.00 -0.84
CA PHE A 25 13.17 -10.04 -0.81
C PHE A 25 12.63 -10.58 0.52
N GLY A 26 13.22 -11.65 1.05
CA GLY A 26 12.85 -12.21 2.35
C GLY A 26 13.02 -11.21 3.50
N THR A 27 14.06 -10.38 3.47
CA THR A 27 14.21 -9.27 4.44
C THR A 27 13.10 -8.24 4.30
N ASN A 28 12.74 -7.87 3.07
CA ASN A 28 11.61 -6.95 2.83
C ASN A 28 10.31 -7.52 3.42
N ILE A 29 10.02 -8.78 3.17
CA ILE A 29 8.84 -9.46 3.71
C ILE A 29 8.89 -9.53 5.24
N LEU A 30 10.05 -9.87 5.81
CA LEU A 30 10.21 -9.91 7.27
C LEU A 30 9.91 -8.55 7.91
N VAL A 31 10.42 -7.47 7.32
CA VAL A 31 10.14 -6.10 7.77
C VAL A 31 8.64 -5.80 7.74
N ASN A 32 7.96 -6.11 6.63
CA ASN A 32 6.52 -5.91 6.51
C ASN A 32 5.74 -6.71 7.56
N MET A 33 6.14 -7.94 7.86
CA MET A 33 5.52 -8.77 8.91
C MET A 33 5.75 -8.18 10.31
N LEU A 34 6.94 -7.65 10.60
CA LEU A 34 7.22 -6.99 11.88
C LEU A 34 6.35 -5.75 12.08
N VAL A 35 6.25 -4.92 11.04
CA VAL A 35 5.38 -3.73 11.05
C VAL A 35 3.92 -4.11 11.25
N LEU A 36 3.42 -5.06 10.47
CA LEU A 36 2.05 -5.55 10.55
C LEU A 36 1.75 -6.07 11.96
N THR A 37 2.64 -6.89 12.52
CA THR A 37 2.48 -7.42 13.88
C THR A 37 2.49 -6.29 14.92
N GLY A 38 3.37 -5.29 14.73
CA GLY A 38 3.40 -4.08 15.56
C GLY A 38 2.10 -3.29 15.51
N LEU A 39 1.50 -3.11 14.32
CA LEU A 39 0.21 -2.45 14.16
C LEU A 39 -0.90 -3.21 14.89
N LEU A 40 -0.96 -4.52 14.73
CA LEU A 40 -1.97 -5.35 15.41
C LEU A 40 -1.87 -5.27 16.94
N ARG A 41 -0.65 -5.36 17.49
CA ARG A 41 -0.43 -5.40 18.95
C ARG A 41 -0.47 -4.03 19.62
N PHE A 42 0.23 -3.05 19.06
CA PHE A 42 0.47 -1.77 19.73
C PHE A 42 -0.51 -0.69 19.33
N VAL A 43 -1.02 -0.71 18.09
CA VAL A 43 -1.98 0.28 17.60
C VAL A 43 -3.41 -0.19 17.84
N LEU A 44 -3.75 -1.38 17.36
CA LEU A 44 -5.09 -1.97 17.49
C LEU A 44 -5.29 -2.65 18.85
N LYS A 45 -4.21 -2.87 19.63
CA LYS A 45 -4.23 -3.54 20.94
C LYS A 45 -4.93 -4.89 20.93
N MET A 46 -4.77 -5.64 19.82
CA MET A 46 -5.33 -6.97 19.69
C MET A 46 -4.64 -7.95 20.65
N PRO A 47 -5.39 -8.89 21.26
CA PRO A 47 -4.80 -9.89 22.13
C PRO A 47 -3.84 -10.82 21.37
N ASP A 48 -2.76 -11.23 22.02
CA ASP A 48 -1.71 -12.08 21.41
C ASP A 48 -2.28 -13.40 20.87
N SER A 49 -3.30 -13.97 21.53
CA SER A 49 -3.99 -15.16 21.06
C SER A 49 -4.67 -14.98 19.69
N LEU A 50 -5.17 -13.78 19.38
CA LEU A 50 -5.73 -13.45 18.07
C LEU A 50 -4.61 -13.21 17.05
N VAL A 51 -3.59 -12.43 17.42
CA VAL A 51 -2.49 -12.07 16.53
C VAL A 51 -1.68 -13.30 16.13
N PHE A 52 -1.12 -14.02 17.12
CA PHE A 52 -0.22 -15.16 16.88
C PHE A 52 -0.97 -16.47 16.65
N GLY A 53 -2.17 -16.61 17.24
CA GLY A 53 -2.96 -17.84 17.11
C GLY A 53 -3.87 -17.89 15.88
N ARG A 54 -4.21 -16.76 15.25
CA ARG A 54 -5.12 -16.73 14.09
C ARG A 54 -4.62 -15.91 12.94
N ILE A 55 -4.36 -14.60 13.14
CA ILE A 55 -4.07 -13.67 12.03
C ILE A 55 -2.76 -14.05 11.33
N LEU A 56 -1.67 -14.16 12.07
CA LEU A 56 -0.36 -14.47 11.49
C LEU A 56 -0.29 -15.85 10.84
N PRO A 57 -0.84 -16.93 11.41
CA PRO A 57 -0.89 -18.21 10.72
C PRO A 57 -1.66 -18.17 9.39
N ALA A 58 -2.80 -17.49 9.35
CA ALA A 58 -3.59 -17.31 8.13
C ALA A 58 -2.84 -16.45 7.09
N LEU A 59 -2.17 -15.39 7.54
CA LEU A 59 -1.29 -14.56 6.73
C LEU A 59 -0.16 -15.37 6.10
N GLY A 60 0.54 -16.16 6.92
CA GLY A 60 1.64 -17.02 6.46
C GLY A 60 1.21 -18.02 5.40
N MET A 61 0.05 -18.63 5.60
CA MET A 61 -0.55 -19.52 4.60
C MET A 61 -0.85 -18.78 3.29
N MET A 62 -1.50 -17.62 3.37
CA MET A 62 -1.82 -16.79 2.21
C MET A 62 -0.56 -16.45 1.40
N MET A 63 0.46 -15.92 2.06
CA MET A 63 1.71 -15.52 1.41
C MET A 63 2.46 -16.72 0.81
N CYS A 64 2.46 -17.86 1.49
CA CYS A 64 3.09 -19.07 0.96
C CYS A 64 2.36 -19.58 -0.30
N LEU A 65 1.04 -19.60 -0.29
CA LEU A 65 0.25 -20.00 -1.47
C LEU A 65 0.54 -19.08 -2.66
N SER A 66 0.62 -17.77 -2.43
CA SER A 66 0.93 -16.78 -3.46
C SER A 66 2.33 -16.97 -4.04
N THR A 67 3.35 -17.02 -3.19
CA THR A 67 4.75 -17.15 -3.61
C THR A 67 5.03 -18.46 -4.33
N LEU A 68 4.41 -19.57 -3.89
CA LEU A 68 4.48 -20.86 -4.58
C LEU A 68 3.78 -20.82 -5.94
N TYR A 69 2.64 -20.16 -6.03
CA TYR A 69 1.93 -19.98 -7.29
C TYR A 69 2.76 -19.20 -8.31
N TYR A 70 3.42 -18.10 -7.90
CA TYR A 70 4.26 -17.33 -8.79
C TYR A 70 5.57 -18.04 -9.14
N ALA A 71 6.13 -18.83 -8.25
CA ALA A 71 7.23 -19.73 -8.57
C ALA A 71 6.80 -20.77 -9.64
N TRP A 72 5.61 -21.33 -9.51
CA TRP A 72 5.03 -22.25 -10.50
C TRP A 72 4.76 -21.55 -11.85
N LEU A 73 4.23 -20.33 -11.86
CA LEU A 73 4.04 -19.54 -13.08
C LEU A 73 5.36 -19.29 -13.81
N ALA A 74 6.41 -18.91 -13.06
CA ALA A 74 7.74 -18.69 -13.60
C ALA A 74 8.33 -19.98 -14.17
N TYR A 75 8.20 -21.11 -13.45
CA TYR A 75 8.61 -22.42 -13.94
C TYR A 75 7.91 -22.79 -15.26
N ARG A 76 6.59 -22.56 -15.32
CA ARG A 76 5.79 -22.80 -16.52
C ARG A 76 6.24 -21.92 -17.69
N LEU A 77 6.47 -20.61 -17.43
CA LEU A 77 6.96 -19.67 -18.44
C LEU A 77 8.32 -20.10 -18.97
N ALA A 78 9.28 -20.42 -18.08
CA ALA A 78 10.60 -20.91 -18.43
C ALA A 78 10.54 -22.19 -19.27
N LYS A 79 9.66 -23.12 -18.90
CA LYS A 79 9.45 -24.39 -19.64
C LYS A 79 8.90 -24.18 -21.05
N ILE A 80 7.93 -23.25 -21.23
CA ILE A 80 7.30 -22.96 -22.52
C ILE A 80 8.25 -22.19 -23.43
N THR A 81 9.00 -21.23 -22.88
CA THR A 81 9.91 -20.37 -23.65
C THR A 81 11.29 -20.95 -23.87
N GLY A 82 11.65 -22.03 -23.16
CA GLY A 82 13.00 -22.61 -23.16
C GLY A 82 14.06 -21.73 -22.49
N ARG A 83 13.66 -20.65 -21.79
CA ARG A 83 14.54 -19.66 -21.17
C ARG A 83 14.98 -20.10 -19.77
N SER A 84 16.22 -19.79 -19.40
CA SER A 84 16.80 -20.05 -18.07
C SER A 84 16.84 -18.81 -17.16
N ASP A 85 16.50 -17.61 -17.70
CA ASP A 85 16.57 -16.33 -17.02
C ASP A 85 15.23 -15.81 -16.49
N VAL A 86 14.18 -16.60 -16.57
CA VAL A 86 12.84 -16.24 -16.07
C VAL A 86 12.86 -16.10 -14.55
N CYS A 87 12.35 -14.98 -14.05
CA CYS A 87 12.26 -14.65 -12.63
C CYS A 87 10.81 -14.69 -12.16
N ALA A 88 10.53 -15.28 -10.99
CA ALA A 88 9.19 -15.29 -10.41
C ALA A 88 8.74 -13.87 -10.04
N LEU A 89 7.43 -13.62 -10.09
CA LEU A 89 6.87 -12.38 -9.57
C LEU A 89 7.04 -12.33 -8.04
N PRO A 90 7.51 -11.22 -7.48
CA PRO A 90 7.48 -11.01 -6.04
C PRO A 90 6.05 -10.76 -5.58
N SER A 91 5.64 -11.33 -4.45
CA SER A 91 4.31 -11.09 -3.88
C SER A 91 4.29 -11.20 -2.37
N GLY A 92 3.34 -10.52 -1.75
CA GLY A 92 3.15 -10.53 -0.30
C GLY A 92 1.97 -9.66 0.10
N VAL A 93 1.93 -9.26 1.36
CA VAL A 93 0.89 -8.34 1.86
C VAL A 93 1.04 -6.97 1.21
N SER A 94 -0.03 -6.46 0.60
CA SER A 94 -0.02 -5.09 0.09
C SER A 94 0.21 -4.10 1.23
N VAL A 95 1.33 -3.36 1.15
CA VAL A 95 1.72 -2.39 2.19
C VAL A 95 0.74 -1.22 2.28
N PRO A 96 0.29 -0.59 1.18
CA PRO A 96 -0.72 0.45 1.25
C PRO A 96 -2.01 -0.02 1.92
N HIS A 97 -2.48 -1.22 1.57
CA HIS A 97 -3.70 -1.81 2.13
C HIS A 97 -3.56 -2.12 3.61
N MET A 98 -2.42 -2.64 4.02
CA MET A 98 -2.12 -2.90 5.43
C MET A 98 -2.36 -1.66 6.30
N PHE A 99 -1.88 -0.50 5.85
CA PHE A 99 -2.07 0.74 6.59
C PHE A 99 -3.52 1.24 6.53
N ILE A 100 -4.15 1.16 5.36
CA ILE A 100 -5.51 1.66 5.21
C ILE A 100 -6.52 0.82 5.97
N VAL A 101 -6.52 -0.50 5.80
CA VAL A 101 -7.43 -1.34 6.56
C VAL A 101 -7.22 -1.16 8.06
N THR A 102 -5.97 -0.98 8.50
CA THR A 102 -5.65 -0.75 9.92
C THR A 102 -6.19 0.59 10.41
N PHE A 103 -5.88 1.70 9.73
CA PHE A 103 -6.16 3.04 10.26
C PHE A 103 -7.53 3.60 9.86
N VAL A 104 -8.10 3.17 8.73
CA VAL A 104 -9.36 3.70 8.22
C VAL A 104 -10.55 2.79 8.55
N ILE A 105 -10.33 1.50 8.76
CA ILE A 105 -11.39 0.52 9.06
C ILE A 105 -11.25 -0.05 10.47
N MET A 106 -10.17 -0.80 10.73
CA MET A 106 -10.06 -1.55 11.99
C MET A 106 -9.93 -0.65 13.21
N LEU A 107 -9.09 0.37 13.16
CA LEU A 107 -8.85 1.26 14.30
C LEU A 107 -10.09 2.08 14.69
N PRO A 108 -10.77 2.79 13.77
CA PRO A 108 -11.97 3.55 14.12
C PRO A 108 -13.07 2.66 14.73
N ILE A 109 -13.30 1.49 14.17
CA ILE A 109 -14.30 0.55 14.68
C ILE A 109 -13.88 0.01 16.05
N SER A 110 -12.62 -0.38 16.24
CA SER A 110 -12.11 -0.84 17.54
C SER A 110 -12.24 0.23 18.63
N VAL A 111 -11.98 1.49 18.29
CA VAL A 111 -12.11 2.62 19.23
C VAL A 111 -13.58 2.91 19.54
N GLN A 112 -14.44 2.93 18.54
CA GLN A 112 -15.86 3.23 18.69
C GLN A 112 -16.59 2.15 19.49
N THR A 113 -16.24 0.88 19.28
CA THR A 113 -16.87 -0.27 19.93
C THR A 113 -16.18 -0.69 21.24
N HIS A 114 -15.00 -0.13 21.51
CA HIS A 114 -14.10 -0.56 22.59
C HIS A 114 -13.71 -2.04 22.49
N ASP A 115 -13.77 -2.63 21.29
CA ASP A 115 -13.49 -4.05 21.04
C ASP A 115 -12.63 -4.23 19.77
N PRO A 116 -11.35 -4.63 19.94
CA PRO A 116 -10.46 -4.90 18.81
C PRO A 116 -10.92 -6.05 17.92
N ILE A 117 -11.74 -6.98 18.45
CA ILE A 117 -12.26 -8.11 17.68
C ILE A 117 -13.24 -7.61 16.59
N GLN A 118 -14.10 -6.65 16.93
CA GLN A 118 -15.01 -6.05 15.94
C GLN A 118 -14.25 -5.29 14.85
N GLY A 119 -13.16 -4.61 15.21
CA GLY A 119 -12.26 -4.02 14.21
C GLY A 119 -11.66 -5.07 13.28
N TRP A 120 -11.20 -6.20 13.82
CA TRP A 120 -10.70 -7.31 13.02
C TRP A 120 -11.77 -7.91 12.10
N GLU A 121 -12.98 -8.13 12.59
CA GLU A 121 -14.11 -8.63 11.80
C GLU A 121 -14.44 -7.69 10.63
N ALA A 122 -14.44 -6.39 10.86
CA ALA A 122 -14.61 -5.41 9.79
C ALA A 122 -13.46 -5.45 8.76
N GLY A 123 -12.23 -5.64 9.21
CA GLY A 123 -11.07 -5.85 8.34
C GLY A 123 -11.21 -7.10 7.46
N LEU A 124 -11.75 -8.20 8.00
CA LEU A 124 -12.04 -9.40 7.23
C LEU A 124 -13.05 -9.14 6.11
N VAL A 125 -14.15 -8.45 6.40
CA VAL A 125 -15.15 -8.11 5.38
C VAL A 125 -14.57 -7.20 4.32
N TRP A 126 -13.72 -6.25 4.70
CA TRP A 126 -13.03 -5.38 3.76
C TRP A 126 -12.18 -6.19 2.76
N VAL A 127 -11.36 -7.13 3.25
CA VAL A 127 -10.56 -8.04 2.40
C VAL A 127 -11.45 -8.96 1.58
N PHE A 128 -12.57 -9.43 2.13
CA PHE A 128 -13.54 -10.24 1.39
C PHE A 128 -13.98 -9.53 0.10
N PHE A 129 -14.44 -8.28 0.19
CA PHE A 129 -14.83 -7.50 -0.99
C PHE A 129 -13.66 -7.21 -1.93
N GLN A 130 -12.51 -6.84 -1.38
CA GLN A 130 -11.30 -6.61 -2.17
C GLN A 130 -10.90 -7.85 -2.99
N SER A 131 -11.01 -9.02 -2.41
CA SER A 131 -10.71 -10.28 -3.10
C SER A 131 -11.57 -10.49 -4.35
N PHE A 132 -12.86 -10.19 -4.27
CA PHE A 132 -13.76 -10.27 -5.43
C PHE A 132 -13.48 -9.16 -6.45
N ILE A 133 -13.15 -7.96 -6.00
CA ILE A 133 -12.78 -6.86 -6.90
C ILE A 133 -11.54 -7.23 -7.71
N LEU A 134 -10.52 -7.84 -7.08
CA LEU A 134 -9.34 -8.32 -7.79
C LEU A 134 -9.66 -9.46 -8.78
N MET A 135 -10.45 -10.45 -8.35
CA MET A 135 -10.82 -11.57 -9.22
C MET A 135 -11.59 -11.11 -10.47
N ILE A 136 -12.57 -10.24 -10.31
CA ILE A 136 -13.40 -9.72 -11.41
C ILE A 136 -12.66 -8.63 -12.17
N GLY A 137 -11.95 -7.78 -11.44
CA GLY A 137 -11.23 -6.63 -11.97
C GLY A 137 -10.13 -7.00 -12.94
N GLY A 138 -9.52 -8.18 -12.80
CA GLY A 138 -8.54 -8.67 -13.76
C GLY A 138 -9.03 -8.71 -15.21
N PHE A 139 -10.34 -8.78 -15.42
CA PHE A 139 -10.95 -8.72 -16.74
C PHE A 139 -11.24 -7.28 -17.19
N ILE A 140 -11.44 -6.34 -16.26
CA ILE A 140 -11.83 -4.94 -16.50
C ILE A 140 -10.59 -4.03 -16.46
N ALA A 141 -9.57 -4.43 -15.75
CA ALA A 141 -8.35 -3.67 -15.51
C ALA A 141 -7.71 -3.06 -16.78
N PRO A 142 -7.56 -3.78 -17.90
CA PRO A 142 -7.01 -3.21 -19.13
C PRO A 142 -7.85 -2.05 -19.70
N PHE A 143 -9.17 -2.09 -19.50
CA PHE A 143 -10.07 -1.01 -19.90
C PHE A 143 -9.91 0.24 -19.02
N ILE A 144 -9.91 0.06 -17.70
CA ILE A 144 -9.72 1.17 -16.73
C ILE A 144 -8.41 1.88 -17.01
N ARG A 145 -7.33 1.13 -17.21
CA ARG A 145 -6.02 1.68 -17.53
C ARG A 145 -6.00 2.51 -18.82
N LYS A 146 -6.69 2.05 -19.85
CA LYS A 146 -6.76 2.76 -21.14
C LYS A 146 -7.44 4.12 -21.03
N ILE A 147 -8.44 4.27 -20.15
CA ILE A 147 -9.21 5.50 -20.02
C ILE A 147 -8.65 6.47 -18.96
N THR A 148 -7.90 5.97 -17.96
CA THR A 148 -7.42 6.79 -16.84
C THR A 148 -6.00 7.29 -17.11
N PRO A 149 -5.74 8.60 -17.01
CA PRO A 149 -4.38 9.14 -17.14
C PRO A 149 -3.44 8.56 -16.10
N ARG A 150 -2.24 8.19 -16.51
CA ARG A 150 -1.23 7.61 -15.64
C ARG A 150 -0.88 8.51 -14.45
N ALA A 151 -0.84 9.82 -14.66
CA ALA A 151 -0.63 10.81 -13.61
C ALA A 151 -1.71 10.78 -12.51
N ALA A 152 -2.95 10.44 -12.86
CA ALA A 152 -4.03 10.32 -11.89
C ALA A 152 -3.85 9.09 -10.99
N LEU A 153 -3.50 7.95 -11.57
CA LEU A 153 -3.27 6.70 -10.87
C LEU A 153 -2.07 6.79 -9.93
N LEU A 154 -0.91 7.16 -10.49
CA LEU A 154 0.33 7.26 -9.73
C LEU A 154 0.33 8.45 -8.75
N GLY A 155 -0.37 9.54 -9.08
CA GLY A 155 -0.53 10.68 -8.18
C GLY A 155 -1.34 10.34 -6.94
N THR A 156 -2.42 9.58 -7.10
CA THR A 156 -3.21 9.06 -5.98
C THR A 156 -2.37 8.11 -5.11
N LEU A 157 -1.61 7.22 -5.73
CA LEU A 157 -0.68 6.33 -5.04
C LEU A 157 0.37 7.11 -4.25
N ALA A 158 0.95 8.16 -4.86
CA ALA A 158 1.88 9.06 -4.18
C ALA A 158 1.22 9.74 -2.96
N GLY A 159 -0.04 10.13 -3.08
CA GLY A 159 -0.82 10.71 -1.98
C GLY A 159 -0.92 9.76 -0.79
N VAL A 160 -1.37 8.53 -1.03
CA VAL A 160 -1.45 7.47 -0.01
C VAL A 160 -0.09 7.20 0.62
N SER A 161 0.95 7.04 -0.21
CA SER A 161 2.26 6.65 0.30
C SER A 161 2.92 7.74 1.14
N ILE A 162 2.78 9.01 0.77
CA ILE A 162 3.31 10.13 1.56
C ILE A 162 2.54 10.25 2.89
N THR A 163 1.21 10.23 2.87
CA THR A 163 0.41 10.49 4.06
C THR A 163 0.33 9.30 5.01
N PHE A 164 -0.05 8.12 4.51
CA PHE A 164 -0.35 6.97 5.36
C PHE A 164 0.83 6.02 5.54
N ILE A 165 1.77 5.93 4.56
CA ILE A 165 2.93 5.05 4.68
C ILE A 165 4.13 5.80 5.32
N SER A 166 4.40 7.05 4.88
CA SER A 166 5.63 7.76 5.26
C SER A 166 5.51 8.58 6.52
N MET A 167 4.39 9.29 6.73
CA MET A 167 4.31 10.30 7.80
C MET A 167 4.41 9.69 9.20
N ARG A 168 3.72 8.59 9.47
CA ARG A 168 3.81 7.94 10.78
C ARG A 168 5.23 7.44 11.08
N PRO A 169 5.91 6.65 10.22
CA PRO A 169 7.31 6.30 10.40
C PRO A 169 8.24 7.50 10.56
N ALA A 170 8.01 8.59 9.81
CA ALA A 170 8.79 9.82 9.98
C ALA A 170 8.65 10.38 11.40
N LEU A 171 7.42 10.46 11.93
CA LEU A 171 7.19 10.92 13.31
C LEU A 171 7.84 9.98 14.34
N GLU A 172 7.76 8.66 14.17
CA GLU A 172 8.40 7.68 15.04
C GLU A 172 9.93 7.82 15.06
N ILE A 173 10.55 8.10 13.90
CA ILE A 173 11.99 8.39 13.81
C ILE A 173 12.36 9.57 14.72
N TYR A 174 11.58 10.64 14.71
CA TYR A 174 11.85 11.83 15.52
C TYR A 174 11.42 11.69 16.98
N MET A 175 10.54 10.75 17.33
CA MET A 175 10.24 10.42 18.73
C MET A 175 11.41 9.70 19.42
N THR A 176 12.21 8.93 18.69
CA THR A 176 13.42 8.27 19.22
C THR A 176 14.60 8.53 18.28
N PRO A 177 15.09 9.79 18.22
CA PRO A 177 15.99 10.24 17.14
C PRO A 177 17.34 9.53 17.12
N VAL A 178 17.85 9.09 18.27
CA VAL A 178 19.15 8.38 18.35
C VAL A 178 19.12 7.08 17.53
N ILE A 179 18.05 6.32 17.61
CA ILE A 179 17.89 5.10 16.80
C ILE A 179 17.39 5.49 15.41
N GLY A 180 16.34 6.28 15.34
CA GLY A 180 15.61 6.55 14.10
C GLY A 180 16.47 7.26 13.05
N LEU A 181 17.18 8.35 13.42
CA LEU A 181 18.04 9.09 12.48
C LEU A 181 19.28 8.29 12.10
N THR A 182 19.87 7.50 13.03
CA THR A 182 20.99 6.63 12.70
C THR A 182 20.59 5.58 11.67
N CYS A 183 19.45 4.90 11.88
CA CYS A 183 18.93 3.93 10.92
C CYS A 183 18.53 4.58 9.59
N LEU A 184 17.97 5.80 9.62
CA LEU A 184 17.64 6.56 8.41
C LEU A 184 18.92 6.89 7.61
N ALA A 185 20.00 7.32 8.27
CA ALA A 185 21.28 7.56 7.60
C ALA A 185 21.81 6.30 6.92
N ILE A 186 21.75 5.14 7.59
CA ILE A 186 22.16 3.85 7.02
C ILE A 186 21.38 3.53 5.75
N ILE A 187 20.07 3.69 5.78
CA ILE A 187 19.18 3.41 4.65
C ILE A 187 19.45 4.39 3.49
N THR A 188 19.53 5.70 3.77
CA THR A 188 19.73 6.72 2.73
C THR A 188 21.07 6.62 2.05
N VAL A 189 22.15 6.34 2.79
CA VAL A 189 23.50 6.17 2.23
C VAL A 189 23.55 5.00 1.23
N ASN A 190 22.88 3.89 1.55
CA ASN A 190 22.85 2.75 0.63
C ASN A 190 21.87 2.98 -0.54
N TRP A 191 20.65 3.31 -0.26
CA TRP A 191 19.58 3.28 -1.26
C TRP A 191 19.50 4.54 -2.12
N LEU A 192 19.86 5.70 -1.58
CA LEU A 192 19.97 6.94 -2.35
C LEU A 192 21.39 7.21 -2.81
N GLY A 193 22.38 6.98 -1.92
CA GLY A 193 23.79 7.23 -2.20
C GLY A 193 24.50 6.12 -2.98
N GLY A 194 23.86 4.95 -3.17
CA GLY A 194 24.43 3.83 -3.91
C GLY A 194 25.59 3.09 -3.20
N PHE A 195 25.86 3.42 -1.92
CA PHE A 195 26.92 2.75 -1.15
C PHE A 195 26.53 1.30 -0.84
N ARG A 196 27.42 0.35 -1.10
CA ARG A 196 27.19 -1.07 -0.82
C ARG A 196 27.91 -1.48 0.45
N TYR A 197 27.15 -2.05 1.40
CA TYR A 197 27.73 -2.60 2.62
C TYR A 197 28.62 -3.83 2.32
N PRO A 198 29.65 -4.10 3.15
CA PRO A 198 30.56 -5.22 2.94
C PRO A 198 29.81 -6.54 2.77
N LYS A 199 30.31 -7.42 1.89
CA LYS A 199 29.73 -8.73 1.55
C LYS A 199 28.29 -8.66 0.98
N GLY A 200 27.82 -7.48 0.54
CA GLY A 200 26.48 -7.31 -0.02
C GLY A 200 25.33 -7.41 1.00
N ILE A 201 25.63 -7.17 2.30
CA ILE A 201 24.59 -7.19 3.35
C ILE A 201 23.53 -6.13 3.03
N PRO A 202 22.24 -6.48 3.02
CA PRO A 202 21.14 -5.53 2.77
C PRO A 202 21.11 -4.40 3.81
N ALA A 203 20.92 -3.16 3.35
CA ALA A 203 20.89 -1.98 4.23
C ALA A 203 19.85 -2.08 5.35
N GLY A 204 18.70 -2.69 5.05
CA GLY A 204 17.65 -2.94 6.05
C GLY A 204 18.12 -3.79 7.21
N LEU A 205 18.90 -4.85 6.94
CA LEU A 205 19.49 -5.67 8.02
C LEU A 205 20.53 -4.89 8.82
N VAL A 206 21.37 -4.07 8.16
CA VAL A 206 22.34 -3.21 8.86
C VAL A 206 21.63 -2.23 9.77
N ALA A 207 20.57 -1.56 9.27
CA ALA A 207 19.78 -0.62 10.06
C ALA A 207 19.12 -1.30 11.27
N ILE A 208 18.52 -2.48 11.08
CA ILE A 208 17.91 -3.26 12.16
C ILE A 208 18.98 -3.66 13.19
N ALA A 209 20.11 -4.20 12.76
CA ALA A 209 21.18 -4.62 13.66
C ALA A 209 21.76 -3.45 14.47
N VAL A 210 22.04 -2.32 13.83
CA VAL A 210 22.52 -1.10 14.52
C VAL A 210 21.47 -0.55 15.46
N GLY A 211 20.20 -0.50 15.02
CA GLY A 211 19.10 -0.08 15.89
C GLY A 211 18.92 -0.96 17.12
N MET A 212 19.07 -2.29 16.99
CA MET A 212 19.08 -3.23 18.10
C MET A 212 20.25 -2.97 19.06
N ILE A 213 21.47 -2.79 18.52
CA ILE A 213 22.65 -2.50 19.35
C ILE A 213 22.46 -1.22 20.16
N ILE A 214 21.93 -0.15 19.53
CA ILE A 214 21.66 1.11 20.23
C ILE A 214 20.56 0.92 21.30
N ALA A 215 19.46 0.25 20.96
CA ALA A 215 18.35 0.04 21.88
C ALA A 215 18.78 -0.78 23.12
N TRP A 216 19.37 -1.95 22.91
CA TRP A 216 19.84 -2.81 24.01
C TRP A 216 21.03 -2.19 24.75
N GLY A 217 21.96 -1.55 24.07
CA GLY A 217 23.07 -0.81 24.68
C GLY A 217 22.59 0.35 25.56
N SER A 218 21.54 1.05 25.15
CA SER A 218 20.92 2.12 25.95
C SER A 218 20.32 1.61 27.27
N ASN A 219 19.78 0.38 27.27
CA ASN A 219 19.27 -0.24 28.49
C ASN A 219 20.38 -0.48 29.53
N VAL A 220 21.59 -0.85 29.07
CA VAL A 220 22.74 -1.08 29.97
C VAL A 220 23.17 0.22 30.69
N VAL A 221 23.02 1.37 30.02
CA VAL A 221 23.34 2.68 30.60
C VAL A 221 22.13 3.40 31.21
N GLY A 222 20.98 2.73 31.31
CA GLY A 222 19.78 3.26 31.96
C GLY A 222 18.96 4.28 31.14
N LEU A 223 19.21 4.42 29.82
CA LEU A 223 18.51 5.37 28.96
C LEU A 223 17.24 4.81 28.30
N HIS A 224 17.13 3.51 28.17
CA HIS A 224 15.94 2.75 27.68
C HIS A 224 15.37 3.23 26.33
N TYR A 225 16.21 3.54 25.36
CA TYR A 225 15.75 3.90 24.01
C TYR A 225 15.09 2.70 23.33
N GLY A 226 13.95 2.96 22.65
CA GLY A 226 13.26 1.94 21.86
C GLY A 226 12.34 1.00 22.65
N GLY A 227 12.24 1.14 23.98
CA GLY A 227 11.25 0.45 24.82
C GLY A 227 11.41 -1.07 24.92
N LEU A 228 12.59 -1.61 24.60
CA LEU A 228 12.87 -3.04 24.71
C LEU A 228 13.16 -3.45 26.17
N SER A 229 12.72 -4.65 26.54
CA SER A 229 12.97 -5.20 27.88
C SER A 229 13.23 -6.70 27.84
N VAL A 230 14.00 -7.20 28.80
CA VAL A 230 14.23 -8.65 28.96
C VAL A 230 12.91 -9.39 29.24
N GLN A 231 12.02 -8.75 30.00
CA GLN A 231 10.67 -9.30 30.26
C GLN A 231 9.89 -9.48 28.96
N GLY A 232 9.91 -8.49 28.06
CA GLY A 232 9.25 -8.59 26.75
C GLY A 232 9.78 -9.75 25.90
N VAL A 233 11.09 -10.02 25.97
CA VAL A 233 11.68 -11.19 25.30
C VAL A 233 11.20 -12.48 25.94
N THR A 234 11.16 -12.56 27.29
CA THR A 234 10.65 -13.73 28.02
C THR A 234 9.18 -13.98 27.68
N ASP A 235 8.37 -12.93 27.65
CA ASP A 235 6.95 -13.02 27.31
C ASP A 235 6.74 -13.46 25.85
N ALA A 236 7.64 -13.07 24.95
CA ALA A 236 7.60 -13.48 23.55
C ALA A 236 7.75 -15.01 23.38
N PHE A 237 8.48 -15.67 24.28
CA PHE A 237 8.57 -17.14 24.27
C PHE A 237 7.24 -17.84 24.56
N SER A 238 6.31 -17.19 25.26
CA SER A 238 4.96 -17.75 25.48
C SER A 238 4.14 -17.89 24.19
N ASN A 239 4.50 -17.13 23.14
CA ASN A 239 3.87 -17.20 21.84
C ASN A 239 4.54 -18.23 20.89
N PHE A 240 5.63 -18.89 21.35
CA PHE A 240 6.23 -19.99 20.62
C PHE A 240 5.32 -21.21 20.69
N GLY A 241 5.00 -21.74 19.55
CA GLY A 241 4.16 -22.91 19.44
C GLY A 241 3.75 -23.13 18.00
N PHE A 242 3.21 -24.29 17.72
CA PHE A 242 2.70 -24.60 16.38
C PHE A 242 1.24 -24.14 16.27
N ASN A 243 1.03 -23.05 15.54
CA ASN A 243 -0.28 -22.45 15.30
C ASN A 243 -0.67 -22.63 13.83
N MET A 244 -1.64 -23.47 13.56
CA MET A 244 -2.18 -23.63 12.21
C MET A 244 -3.29 -22.60 11.92
N PRO A 245 -3.48 -22.21 10.64
CA PRO A 245 -4.64 -21.40 10.26
C PRO A 245 -5.95 -22.11 10.66
N VAL A 246 -6.85 -21.35 11.27
CA VAL A 246 -8.17 -21.84 11.70
C VAL A 246 -9.25 -21.06 10.95
N PRO A 247 -10.26 -21.72 10.35
CA PRO A 247 -11.34 -21.04 9.67
C PRO A 247 -12.02 -19.96 10.53
N ALA A 248 -12.21 -18.78 9.94
CA ALA A 248 -12.83 -17.61 10.59
C ALA A 248 -14.12 -17.17 9.88
N ILE A 249 -14.80 -18.07 9.19
CA ILE A 249 -15.95 -17.78 8.34
C ILE A 249 -17.06 -17.05 9.13
N ASN A 250 -17.33 -17.48 10.36
CA ASN A 250 -18.33 -16.82 11.20
C ASN A 250 -17.99 -15.36 11.50
N HIS A 251 -16.69 -15.05 11.72
CA HIS A 251 -16.21 -13.69 11.96
C HIS A 251 -16.32 -12.81 10.71
N VAL A 252 -16.13 -13.38 9.52
CA VAL A 252 -16.39 -12.65 8.28
C VAL A 252 -17.86 -12.25 8.20
N PHE A 253 -18.79 -13.16 8.49
CA PHE A 253 -20.22 -12.84 8.47
C PHE A 253 -20.63 -11.84 9.57
N SER A 254 -20.06 -11.92 10.77
CA SER A 254 -20.27 -10.92 11.82
C SER A 254 -19.89 -9.51 11.37
N GLY A 255 -18.76 -9.37 10.67
CA GLY A 255 -18.27 -8.09 10.18
C GLY A 255 -19.13 -7.41 9.12
N PHE A 256 -20.06 -8.13 8.46
CA PHE A 256 -20.99 -7.54 7.48
C PHE A 256 -21.89 -6.44 8.06
N HIS A 257 -22.02 -6.36 9.38
CA HIS A 257 -22.68 -5.26 10.06
C HIS A 257 -22.07 -3.89 9.70
N TYR A 258 -20.77 -3.85 9.37
CA TYR A 258 -20.02 -2.63 9.03
C TYR A 258 -19.99 -2.33 7.52
N LEU A 259 -20.77 -3.03 6.71
CA LEU A 259 -20.71 -2.98 5.25
C LEU A 259 -20.77 -1.56 4.68
N GLY A 260 -21.64 -0.70 5.24
CA GLY A 260 -21.83 0.68 4.78
C GLY A 260 -20.53 1.51 4.82
N ILE A 261 -19.77 1.39 5.89
CA ILE A 261 -18.48 2.08 6.07
C ILE A 261 -17.38 1.43 5.20
N ILE A 262 -17.42 0.11 5.10
CA ILE A 262 -16.40 -0.67 4.39
C ILE A 262 -16.42 -0.38 2.89
N LEU A 263 -17.61 -0.31 2.25
CA LEU A 263 -17.71 -0.11 0.80
C LEU A 263 -17.14 1.23 0.32
N VAL A 264 -17.19 2.28 1.15
CA VAL A 264 -16.63 3.61 0.83
C VAL A 264 -15.12 3.53 0.54
N THR A 265 -14.43 2.62 1.20
CA THR A 265 -12.99 2.43 1.03
C THR A 265 -12.65 1.22 0.18
N ALA A 266 -13.39 0.11 0.32
CA ALA A 266 -13.09 -1.14 -0.37
C ALA A 266 -13.17 -1.00 -1.90
N VAL A 267 -14.16 -0.31 -2.43
CA VAL A 267 -14.31 -0.15 -3.89
C VAL A 267 -13.19 0.73 -4.49
N PRO A 268 -12.90 1.93 -3.95
CA PRO A 268 -11.81 2.75 -4.46
C PRO A 268 -10.45 2.07 -4.38
N PHE A 269 -10.18 1.42 -3.25
CA PHE A 269 -8.92 0.70 -3.07
C PHE A 269 -8.78 -0.53 -3.96
N GLY A 270 -9.90 -1.23 -4.24
CA GLY A 270 -9.88 -2.32 -5.18
C GLY A 270 -9.51 -1.88 -6.59
N ILE A 271 -9.99 -0.72 -7.02
CA ILE A 271 -9.60 -0.13 -8.31
C ILE A 271 -8.11 0.24 -8.30
N TYR A 272 -7.62 0.80 -7.20
CA TYR A 272 -6.22 1.12 -7.01
C TYR A 272 -5.33 -0.14 -7.13
N ASP A 273 -5.67 -1.22 -6.42
CA ASP A 273 -4.95 -2.50 -6.49
C ASP A 273 -4.87 -3.09 -7.88
N LEU A 274 -5.98 -3.01 -8.63
CA LEU A 274 -6.00 -3.48 -10.01
C LEU A 274 -4.95 -2.76 -10.85
N VAL A 275 -4.78 -1.46 -10.64
CA VAL A 275 -3.84 -0.66 -11.39
C VAL A 275 -2.41 -0.92 -10.93
N GLU A 276 -2.15 -0.95 -9.61
CA GLU A 276 -0.84 -1.27 -9.07
C GLU A 276 -0.37 -2.65 -9.55
N ALA A 277 -1.23 -3.65 -9.47
CA ALA A 277 -0.90 -5.01 -9.91
C ALA A 277 -0.63 -5.07 -11.42
N MET A 278 -1.38 -4.32 -12.24
CA MET A 278 -1.11 -4.23 -13.68
C MET A 278 0.24 -3.60 -13.97
N ASP A 279 0.57 -2.48 -13.31
CA ASP A 279 1.86 -1.80 -13.48
C ASP A 279 3.03 -2.72 -13.09
N ASN A 280 2.85 -3.53 -12.04
CA ASN A 280 3.85 -4.51 -11.60
C ASN A 280 4.04 -5.66 -12.60
N VAL A 281 2.95 -6.16 -13.19
CA VAL A 281 3.01 -7.18 -14.26
C VAL A 281 3.67 -6.64 -15.51
N GLU A 282 3.38 -5.38 -15.90
CA GLU A 282 4.03 -4.75 -17.05
C GLU A 282 5.51 -4.45 -16.80
N SER A 283 5.88 -4.08 -15.58
CA SER A 283 7.29 -3.95 -15.20
C SER A 283 8.04 -5.27 -15.38
N ALA A 284 7.39 -6.41 -15.09
CA ALA A 284 7.96 -7.73 -15.34
C ALA A 284 8.04 -8.04 -16.84
N GLU A 285 7.02 -7.70 -17.62
CA GLU A 285 7.02 -7.86 -19.08
C GLU A 285 8.12 -7.00 -19.72
N ALA A 286 8.29 -5.76 -19.29
CA ALA A 286 9.38 -4.88 -19.73
C ALA A 286 10.77 -5.45 -19.40
N ALA A 287 10.90 -6.24 -18.31
CA ALA A 287 12.10 -7.00 -17.98
C ALA A 287 12.23 -8.32 -18.76
N GLY A 288 11.32 -8.61 -19.68
CA GLY A 288 11.32 -9.78 -20.56
C GLY A 288 10.57 -10.99 -20.03
N ASP A 289 9.81 -10.87 -18.93
CA ASP A 289 9.02 -11.96 -18.36
C ASP A 289 7.52 -11.66 -18.46
N PRO A 290 6.86 -11.99 -19.59
CA PRO A 290 5.44 -11.71 -19.81
C PRO A 290 4.55 -12.67 -19.00
N TYR A 291 3.89 -12.14 -17.98
CA TYR A 291 2.90 -12.85 -17.19
C TYR A 291 1.47 -12.44 -17.57
N PRO A 292 0.52 -13.39 -17.67
CA PRO A 292 -0.87 -13.04 -18.00
C PRO A 292 -1.52 -12.24 -16.85
N THR A 293 -1.79 -10.96 -17.05
CA THR A 293 -2.34 -10.02 -16.04
C THR A 293 -3.60 -10.57 -15.37
N THR A 294 -4.56 -11.08 -16.15
CA THR A 294 -5.80 -11.65 -15.61
C THR A 294 -5.51 -12.81 -14.64
N ARG A 295 -4.54 -13.68 -14.94
CA ARG A 295 -4.20 -14.81 -14.04
C ARG A 295 -3.53 -14.34 -12.76
N VAL A 296 -2.68 -13.32 -12.84
CA VAL A 296 -2.01 -12.72 -11.68
C VAL A 296 -3.05 -12.13 -10.74
N LEU A 297 -3.90 -11.25 -11.24
CA LEU A 297 -4.95 -10.59 -10.45
C LEU A 297 -5.97 -11.57 -9.87
N THR A 298 -6.39 -12.56 -10.68
CA THR A 298 -7.31 -13.59 -10.18
C THR A 298 -6.65 -14.42 -9.07
N ALA A 299 -5.36 -14.74 -9.20
CA ALA A 299 -4.64 -15.50 -8.17
C ALA A 299 -4.50 -14.69 -6.88
N ASP A 300 -4.15 -13.40 -6.97
CA ASP A 300 -4.08 -12.51 -5.80
C ASP A 300 -5.44 -12.42 -5.09
N GLY A 301 -6.53 -12.29 -5.84
CA GLY A 301 -7.88 -12.30 -5.28
C GLY A 301 -8.24 -13.63 -4.60
N VAL A 302 -7.99 -14.76 -5.27
CA VAL A 302 -8.28 -16.11 -4.70
C VAL A 302 -7.48 -16.37 -3.44
N VAL A 303 -6.17 -16.07 -3.46
CA VAL A 303 -5.30 -16.29 -2.31
C VAL A 303 -5.67 -15.37 -1.14
N SER A 304 -6.04 -14.11 -1.43
CA SER A 304 -6.56 -13.17 -0.42
C SER A 304 -7.87 -13.65 0.20
N LEU A 305 -8.78 -14.18 -0.61
CA LEU A 305 -10.04 -14.75 -0.11
C LEU A 305 -9.80 -15.96 0.79
N ILE A 306 -8.87 -16.85 0.42
CA ILE A 306 -8.48 -17.98 1.27
C ILE A 306 -7.92 -17.47 2.60
N GLY A 307 -7.00 -16.50 2.56
CA GLY A 307 -6.45 -15.87 3.76
C GLY A 307 -7.53 -15.23 4.64
N CYS A 308 -8.45 -14.49 4.04
CA CYS A 308 -9.60 -13.87 4.71
C CYS A 308 -10.47 -14.89 5.45
N LEU A 309 -10.88 -15.96 4.75
CA LEU A 309 -11.70 -17.02 5.34
C LEU A 309 -10.99 -17.78 6.48
N MET A 310 -9.67 -17.70 6.54
CA MET A 310 -8.84 -18.23 7.64
C MET A 310 -8.51 -17.19 8.71
N GLY A 311 -8.97 -15.95 8.57
CA GLY A 311 -8.85 -14.90 9.60
C GLY A 311 -7.78 -13.85 9.36
N ASN A 312 -7.22 -13.75 8.15
CA ASN A 312 -6.28 -12.71 7.78
C ASN A 312 -7.01 -11.47 7.22
N PRO A 313 -6.93 -10.30 7.87
CA PRO A 313 -7.58 -9.06 7.42
C PRO A 313 -6.71 -8.23 6.45
N PHE A 314 -5.77 -8.87 5.73
CA PHE A 314 -4.87 -8.21 4.80
C PHE A 314 -4.88 -8.87 3.43
N ILE A 315 -4.77 -8.05 2.38
CA ILE A 315 -4.80 -8.52 1.00
C ILE A 315 -3.40 -8.90 0.51
N ASN A 316 -3.32 -9.90 -0.34
CA ASN A 316 -2.12 -10.25 -1.11
C ASN A 316 -2.04 -9.40 -2.37
N ALA A 317 -0.83 -8.98 -2.74
CA ALA A 317 -0.57 -8.28 -3.99
C ALA A 317 0.77 -8.71 -4.60
N VAL A 318 0.84 -8.67 -5.92
CA VAL A 318 2.11 -8.73 -6.64
C VAL A 318 2.88 -7.43 -6.38
N TYR A 319 4.17 -7.54 -6.04
CA TYR A 319 5.00 -6.40 -5.66
C TYR A 319 5.73 -5.78 -6.85
N ILE A 320 6.02 -4.49 -6.70
CA ILE A 320 6.98 -3.77 -7.53
C ILE A 320 8.40 -4.33 -7.31
N GLY A 321 9.26 -4.21 -8.33
CA GLY A 321 10.67 -4.54 -8.18
C GLY A 321 11.11 -5.83 -8.84
N HIS A 322 10.24 -6.52 -9.60
CA HIS A 322 10.62 -7.70 -10.37
C HIS A 322 11.93 -7.53 -11.16
N PRO A 323 12.18 -6.41 -11.90
CA PRO A 323 13.45 -6.20 -12.61
C PRO A 323 14.67 -6.20 -11.67
N GLY A 324 14.52 -5.67 -10.46
CA GLY A 324 15.57 -5.65 -9.45
C GLY A 324 15.95 -7.05 -8.97
N TRP A 325 14.95 -7.87 -8.64
CA TRP A 325 15.20 -9.26 -8.22
C TRP A 325 15.79 -10.10 -9.35
N LYS A 326 15.31 -9.90 -10.58
CA LYS A 326 15.87 -10.51 -11.77
C LYS A 326 17.34 -10.09 -12.00
N GLY A 327 17.63 -8.80 -11.83
CA GLY A 327 18.99 -8.24 -11.95
C GLY A 327 19.97 -8.77 -10.90
N MET A 328 19.48 -9.11 -9.69
CA MET A 328 20.26 -9.78 -8.65
C MET A 328 20.54 -11.27 -8.96
N GLY A 329 19.99 -11.79 -10.05
CA GLY A 329 20.11 -13.20 -10.46
C GLY A 329 19.01 -14.08 -9.91
N GLY A 330 17.96 -13.52 -9.28
CA GLY A 330 16.78 -14.26 -8.84
C GLY A 330 16.05 -14.91 -10.00
N ARG A 331 15.58 -16.13 -9.80
CA ARG A 331 14.84 -16.94 -10.78
C ARG A 331 13.53 -17.43 -10.18
N ILE A 332 13.43 -18.70 -9.92
CA ILE A 332 12.20 -19.36 -9.44
C ILE A 332 12.27 -19.58 -7.92
N GLY A 333 13.44 -20.00 -7.43
CA GLY A 333 13.64 -20.54 -6.11
C GLY A 333 13.44 -19.52 -4.98
N TYR A 334 13.85 -18.27 -5.17
CA TYR A 334 13.77 -17.24 -4.15
C TYR A 334 12.33 -17.00 -3.67
N SER A 335 11.35 -17.03 -4.58
CA SER A 335 9.95 -16.83 -4.26
C SER A 335 9.42 -17.97 -3.38
N ALA A 336 9.66 -19.23 -3.78
CA ALA A 336 9.25 -20.39 -3.00
C ALA A 336 9.91 -20.44 -1.60
N ALA A 337 11.21 -20.13 -1.52
CA ALA A 337 11.94 -20.07 -0.24
C ALA A 337 11.40 -18.98 0.67
N THR A 338 11.02 -17.82 0.14
CA THR A 338 10.37 -16.75 0.91
C THR A 338 9.04 -17.21 1.50
N GLY A 339 8.21 -17.90 0.73
CA GLY A 339 6.96 -18.46 1.24
C GLY A 339 7.17 -19.45 2.39
N LEU A 340 8.16 -20.34 2.26
CA LEU A 340 8.51 -21.27 3.33
C LEU A 340 9.03 -20.55 4.59
N MET A 341 9.87 -19.53 4.42
CA MET A 341 10.33 -18.67 5.53
C MET A 341 9.14 -18.04 6.27
N VAL A 342 8.16 -17.51 5.54
CA VAL A 342 6.99 -16.85 6.15
C VAL A 342 6.16 -17.84 6.96
N ILE A 343 5.99 -19.09 6.50
CA ILE A 343 5.33 -20.14 7.30
C ILE A 343 6.09 -20.37 8.60
N VAL A 344 7.40 -20.52 8.55
CA VAL A 344 8.20 -20.72 9.78
C VAL A 344 8.04 -19.56 10.75
N LEU A 345 8.11 -18.32 10.26
CA LEU A 345 7.97 -17.12 11.09
C LEU A 345 6.58 -17.01 11.75
N SER A 346 5.53 -17.33 10.98
CA SER A 346 4.14 -17.12 11.41
C SER A 346 3.55 -18.31 12.18
N TRP A 347 3.79 -19.56 11.74
CA TRP A 347 3.18 -20.73 12.38
C TRP A 347 3.88 -21.16 13.66
N PHE A 348 5.18 -20.87 13.81
CA PHE A 348 5.93 -21.21 15.01
C PHE A 348 6.10 -20.04 15.99
N GLY A 349 5.47 -18.89 15.72
CA GLY A 349 5.52 -17.73 16.62
C GLY A 349 6.88 -17.03 16.67
N VAL A 350 7.80 -17.33 15.75
CA VAL A 350 9.15 -16.73 15.71
C VAL A 350 9.09 -15.22 15.54
N ILE A 351 8.08 -14.70 14.85
CA ILE A 351 7.88 -13.26 14.66
C ILE A 351 7.68 -12.52 16.00
N SER A 352 7.11 -13.16 17.02
CA SER A 352 6.97 -12.59 18.36
C SER A 352 8.32 -12.27 18.99
N LEU A 353 9.27 -13.20 18.89
CA LEU A 353 10.62 -13.01 19.39
C LEU A 353 11.36 -11.89 18.62
N LEU A 354 11.24 -11.89 17.31
CA LEU A 354 11.87 -10.85 16.49
C LEU A 354 11.31 -9.47 16.85
N LEU A 355 10.01 -9.34 17.08
CA LEU A 355 9.37 -8.08 17.51
C LEU A 355 9.82 -7.65 18.92
N ALA A 356 10.10 -8.59 19.83
CA ALA A 356 10.62 -8.30 21.15
C ALA A 356 12.11 -7.91 21.16
N LEU A 357 12.87 -8.34 20.15
CA LEU A 357 14.30 -8.05 20.01
C LEU A 357 14.57 -6.78 19.20
N VAL A 358 13.71 -6.46 18.22
CA VAL A 358 13.92 -5.38 17.24
C VAL A 358 13.07 -4.17 17.64
N PRO A 359 13.68 -3.00 17.92
CA PRO A 359 12.90 -1.79 18.18
C PRO A 359 12.19 -1.34 16.89
N VAL A 360 10.88 -1.08 16.97
CA VAL A 360 10.05 -0.69 15.80
C VAL A 360 10.66 0.53 15.08
N VAL A 361 11.20 1.48 15.84
CA VAL A 361 11.85 2.68 15.29
C VAL A 361 13.04 2.38 14.38
N ALA A 362 13.70 1.23 14.51
CA ALA A 362 14.79 0.84 13.58
C ALA A 362 14.26 0.42 12.20
N ILE A 363 12.97 0.05 12.13
CA ILE A 363 12.29 -0.36 10.90
C ILE A 363 11.66 0.84 10.19
N SER A 364 11.24 1.86 10.94
CA SER A 364 10.53 3.05 10.43
C SER A 364 11.25 3.75 9.26
N PRO A 365 12.60 3.88 9.21
CA PRO A 365 13.30 4.44 8.04
C PRO A 365 13.10 3.65 6.74
N ILE A 366 12.91 2.34 6.82
CA ILE A 366 12.65 1.49 5.65
C ILE A 366 11.29 1.84 5.05
N LEU A 367 10.28 2.00 5.91
CA LEU A 367 8.94 2.39 5.49
C LEU A 367 8.89 3.80 4.92
N LEU A 368 9.56 4.75 5.58
CA LEU A 368 9.70 6.11 5.07
C LEU A 368 10.31 6.09 3.66
N TYR A 369 11.37 5.31 3.46
CA TYR A 369 12.01 5.18 2.16
C TYR A 369 11.09 4.57 1.10
N ILE A 370 10.33 3.51 1.44
CA ILE A 370 9.36 2.90 0.52
C ILE A 370 8.33 3.93 0.07
N GLY A 371 7.76 4.69 1.01
CA GLY A 371 6.80 5.74 0.68
C GLY A 371 7.39 6.85 -0.18
N MET A 372 8.65 7.25 0.08
CA MET A 372 9.38 8.20 -0.77
C MET A 372 9.59 7.68 -2.19
N LEU A 373 9.96 6.41 -2.36
CA LEU A 373 10.14 5.80 -3.68
C LEU A 373 8.85 5.80 -4.49
N ILE A 374 7.73 5.40 -3.87
CA ILE A 374 6.43 5.40 -4.52
C ILE A 374 6.05 6.83 -4.93
N GLY A 375 6.25 7.80 -4.03
CA GLY A 375 6.02 9.21 -4.33
C GLY A 375 6.87 9.71 -5.49
N ALA A 376 8.17 9.42 -5.49
CA ALA A 376 9.11 9.80 -6.55
C ALA A 376 8.76 9.14 -7.90
N GLN A 377 8.35 7.88 -7.90
CA GLN A 377 7.97 7.15 -9.11
C GLN A 377 6.83 7.84 -9.86
N ALA A 378 5.87 8.43 -9.16
CA ALA A 378 4.77 9.16 -9.79
C ALA A 378 5.28 10.29 -10.70
N PHE A 379 6.28 11.04 -10.24
CA PHE A 379 6.89 12.11 -11.02
C PHE A 379 7.86 11.62 -12.10
N GLN A 380 8.59 10.53 -11.83
CA GLN A 380 9.60 10.00 -12.74
C GLN A 380 9.01 9.27 -13.95
N THR A 381 7.84 8.64 -13.79
CA THR A 381 7.25 7.78 -14.81
C THR A 381 6.06 8.41 -15.56
N THR A 382 5.74 9.67 -15.26
CA THR A 382 4.72 10.45 -15.97
C THR A 382 5.35 11.61 -16.74
N PRO A 383 4.69 12.13 -17.79
CA PRO A 383 5.17 13.32 -18.47
C PRO A 383 5.37 14.49 -17.49
N PRO A 384 6.50 15.24 -17.57
CA PRO A 384 6.77 16.36 -16.63
C PRO A 384 5.65 17.41 -16.60
N ALA A 385 4.97 17.64 -17.73
CA ALA A 385 3.82 18.54 -17.81
C ALA A 385 2.66 18.14 -16.88
N HIS A 386 2.56 16.86 -16.51
CA HIS A 386 1.51 16.34 -15.62
C HIS A 386 1.85 16.47 -14.13
N ALA A 387 3.02 17.01 -13.76
CA ALA A 387 3.39 17.22 -12.35
C ALA A 387 2.34 17.97 -11.53
N PRO A 388 1.68 19.06 -12.06
CA PRO A 388 0.59 19.71 -11.34
C PRO A 388 -0.60 18.78 -11.03
N ALA A 389 -0.92 17.85 -11.93
CA ALA A 389 -1.98 16.87 -11.71
C ALA A 389 -1.63 15.90 -10.58
N ILE A 390 -0.37 15.46 -10.50
CA ILE A 390 0.13 14.62 -9.38
C ILE A 390 0.02 15.38 -8.06
N VAL A 391 0.47 16.64 -8.01
CA VAL A 391 0.38 17.47 -6.79
C VAL A 391 -1.08 17.65 -6.37
N LEU A 392 -2.00 17.87 -7.31
CA LEU A 392 -3.42 17.98 -7.02
C LEU A 392 -3.99 16.67 -6.44
N ALA A 393 -3.52 15.50 -6.90
CA ALA A 393 -3.90 14.21 -6.34
C ALA A 393 -3.50 14.03 -4.87
N LEU A 394 -2.43 14.69 -4.39
CA LEU A 394 -1.97 14.62 -3.01
C LEU A 394 -2.93 15.33 -2.04
N THR A 395 -3.61 16.38 -2.48
CA THR A 395 -4.37 17.28 -1.59
C THR A 395 -5.50 16.59 -0.82
N PRO A 396 -6.32 15.69 -1.40
CA PRO A 396 -7.33 14.97 -0.64
C PRO A 396 -6.75 14.04 0.43
N HIS A 397 -5.61 13.42 0.15
CA HIS A 397 -4.94 12.53 1.12
C HIS A 397 -4.37 13.30 2.30
N LEU A 398 -3.81 14.49 2.06
CA LEU A 398 -3.36 15.39 3.13
C LEU A 398 -4.54 15.82 4.00
N ALA A 399 -5.68 16.19 3.40
CA ALA A 399 -6.89 16.56 4.12
C ALA A 399 -7.41 15.39 4.98
N ALA A 400 -7.48 14.17 4.43
CA ALA A 400 -7.89 12.97 5.13
C ALA A 400 -6.96 12.65 6.31
N TRP A 401 -5.64 12.78 6.11
CA TRP A 401 -4.66 12.55 7.16
C TRP A 401 -4.77 13.57 8.29
N CYS A 402 -4.87 14.87 7.97
CA CYS A 402 -5.08 15.94 8.95
C CYS A 402 -6.37 15.72 9.74
N LYS A 403 -7.47 15.37 9.07
CA LYS A 403 -8.74 15.03 9.72
C LYS A 403 -8.57 13.88 10.71
N THR A 404 -7.91 12.79 10.29
CA THR A 404 -7.69 11.61 11.14
C THR A 404 -6.92 11.96 12.42
N LEU A 405 -5.88 12.79 12.33
CA LEU A 405 -5.12 13.24 13.51
C LEU A 405 -5.96 14.11 14.44
N MET A 406 -6.75 15.03 13.87
CA MET A 406 -7.64 15.88 14.66
C MET A 406 -8.71 15.06 15.38
N ASP A 407 -9.39 14.17 14.67
CA ASP A 407 -10.44 13.34 15.25
C ASP A 407 -9.88 12.45 16.36
N GLY A 408 -8.67 11.89 16.14
CA GLY A 408 -7.96 11.13 17.15
C GLY A 408 -7.65 11.95 18.41
N ALA A 409 -7.13 13.16 18.26
CA ALA A 409 -6.81 14.04 19.38
C ALA A 409 -8.06 14.48 20.15
N LEU A 410 -9.13 14.86 19.42
CA LEU A 410 -10.40 15.26 20.01
C LEU A 410 -11.09 14.07 20.71
N GLY A 411 -11.02 12.86 20.12
CA GLY A 411 -11.56 11.66 20.72
C GLY A 411 -10.91 11.31 22.06
N VAL A 412 -9.58 11.43 22.16
CA VAL A 412 -8.85 11.26 23.44
C VAL A 412 -9.28 12.30 24.47
N ALA A 413 -9.59 13.53 24.04
CA ALA A 413 -10.10 14.59 24.90
C ALA A 413 -11.61 14.43 25.25
N GLY A 414 -12.25 13.36 24.81
CA GLY A 414 -13.69 13.14 25.04
C GLY A 414 -14.59 14.12 24.28
N SER A 415 -14.11 14.66 23.15
CA SER A 415 -14.81 15.66 22.35
C SER A 415 -14.84 15.30 20.86
N SER A 416 -15.47 16.12 20.06
CA SER A 416 -15.49 16.04 18.60
C SER A 416 -15.47 17.42 17.97
N ALA A 417 -15.15 17.52 16.69
CA ALA A 417 -15.17 18.79 15.97
C ALA A 417 -16.57 19.43 15.97
N ALA A 418 -17.61 18.62 15.87
CA ALA A 418 -19.01 19.08 15.96
C ALA A 418 -19.34 19.62 17.36
N ALA A 419 -18.88 18.94 18.42
CA ALA A 419 -19.09 19.38 19.81
C ALA A 419 -18.35 20.69 20.14
N LEU A 420 -17.18 20.92 19.55
CA LEU A 420 -16.44 22.17 19.70
C LEU A 420 -17.07 23.33 18.93
N GLY A 421 -17.74 23.02 17.82
CA GLY A 421 -18.32 24.00 16.89
C GLY A 421 -17.35 24.41 15.78
N PHE A 422 -17.79 24.31 14.53
CA PHE A 422 -16.99 24.57 13.34
C PHE A 422 -16.51 26.02 13.24
N ASP A 423 -17.30 26.98 13.71
CA ASP A 423 -16.93 28.40 13.74
C ASP A 423 -15.75 28.64 14.68
N LYS A 424 -15.75 28.00 15.86
CA LYS A 424 -14.62 28.11 16.81
C LYS A 424 -13.34 27.53 16.23
N LEU A 425 -13.43 26.40 15.53
CA LEU A 425 -12.31 25.79 14.82
C LEU A 425 -11.84 26.71 13.68
N GLY A 426 -12.76 27.30 12.92
CA GLY A 426 -12.45 28.26 11.86
C GLY A 426 -11.69 29.48 12.35
N ASN A 427 -12.07 30.01 13.53
CA ASN A 427 -11.42 31.16 14.13
C ASN A 427 -9.94 30.95 14.51
N VAL A 428 -9.52 29.69 14.70
CA VAL A 428 -8.11 29.31 14.93
C VAL A 428 -7.45 28.72 13.65
N GLY A 429 -8.08 28.92 12.49
CA GLY A 429 -7.51 28.52 11.19
C GLY A 429 -7.81 27.06 10.79
N VAL A 430 -8.63 26.32 11.52
CA VAL A 430 -8.99 24.94 11.22
C VAL A 430 -10.29 24.90 10.43
N LEU A 431 -10.20 24.78 9.11
CA LEU A 431 -11.34 24.68 8.20
C LEU A 431 -11.86 23.22 8.16
N TYR A 432 -12.37 22.74 9.31
CA TYR A 432 -12.76 21.35 9.48
C TYR A 432 -13.78 20.85 8.44
N PRO A 433 -14.85 21.56 8.07
CA PRO A 433 -15.77 21.13 7.01
C PRO A 433 -15.07 20.95 5.65
N GLY A 434 -14.05 21.77 5.35
CA GLY A 434 -13.22 21.63 4.16
C GLY A 434 -12.35 20.38 4.22
N LEU A 435 -11.73 20.07 5.37
CA LEU A 435 -10.96 18.85 5.57
C LEU A 435 -11.84 17.60 5.40
N GLN A 436 -13.04 17.62 5.98
CA GLN A 436 -14.01 16.53 5.88
C GLN A 436 -14.45 16.29 4.43
N THR A 437 -14.83 17.36 3.74
CA THR A 437 -15.30 17.26 2.35
C THR A 437 -14.18 16.87 1.39
N LEU A 438 -13.01 17.52 1.48
CA LEU A 438 -11.88 17.23 0.58
C LEU A 438 -11.28 15.85 0.87
N GLY A 439 -11.18 15.46 2.13
CA GLY A 439 -10.62 14.17 2.55
C GLY A 439 -11.58 12.99 2.41
N GLY A 440 -12.89 13.24 2.25
CA GLY A 440 -13.88 12.19 2.07
C GLY A 440 -13.65 11.42 0.76
N GLY A 441 -13.48 10.09 0.85
CA GLY A 441 -13.14 9.26 -0.30
C GLY A 441 -11.86 9.69 -1.02
N ALA A 442 -10.83 10.09 -0.28
CA ALA A 442 -9.61 10.77 -0.75
C ALA A 442 -8.98 10.12 -1.99
N ILE A 443 -9.06 8.80 -2.12
CA ILE A 443 -8.48 8.05 -3.23
C ILE A 443 -9.19 8.36 -4.54
N LEU A 444 -10.52 8.22 -4.57
CA LEU A 444 -11.29 8.57 -5.76
C LEU A 444 -11.26 10.07 -6.02
N THR A 445 -11.31 10.88 -4.96
CA THR A 445 -11.22 12.34 -5.06
C THR A 445 -9.89 12.75 -5.70
N GLY A 446 -8.76 12.20 -5.24
CA GLY A 446 -7.45 12.44 -5.82
C GLY A 446 -7.34 11.98 -7.26
N LEU A 447 -7.83 10.76 -7.56
CA LEU A 447 -7.85 10.20 -8.90
C LEU A 447 -8.64 11.06 -9.87
N VAL A 448 -9.87 11.44 -9.52
CA VAL A 448 -10.75 12.23 -10.39
C VAL A 448 -10.20 13.63 -10.61
N LEU A 449 -9.73 14.33 -9.56
CA LEU A 449 -9.14 15.65 -9.67
C LEU A 449 -7.90 15.64 -10.57
N ALA A 450 -7.01 14.67 -10.37
CA ALA A 450 -5.81 14.54 -11.18
C ALA A 450 -6.14 14.12 -12.62
N ALA A 451 -7.16 13.26 -12.83
CA ALA A 451 -7.59 12.89 -14.18
C ALA A 451 -8.17 14.08 -14.94
N ILE A 452 -8.96 14.93 -14.27
CA ILE A 452 -9.44 16.18 -14.84
C ILE A 452 -8.25 17.07 -15.21
N ALA A 453 -7.32 17.31 -14.28
CA ALA A 453 -6.16 18.18 -14.50
C ALA A 453 -5.26 17.66 -15.63
N ALA A 454 -4.93 16.37 -15.65
CA ALA A 454 -4.09 15.77 -16.70
C ALA A 454 -4.74 15.88 -18.09
N ASN A 455 -6.05 15.64 -18.19
CA ASN A 455 -6.78 15.79 -19.45
C ASN A 455 -6.91 17.26 -19.88
N VAL A 456 -7.02 18.20 -18.95
CA VAL A 456 -6.99 19.64 -19.25
C VAL A 456 -5.62 20.05 -19.77
N ILE A 457 -4.53 19.59 -19.15
CA ILE A 457 -3.16 19.83 -19.61
C ILE A 457 -2.97 19.29 -21.03
N ASP A 458 -3.48 18.10 -21.31
CA ASP A 458 -3.46 17.48 -22.65
C ASP A 458 -4.45 18.10 -23.65
N LYS A 459 -5.23 19.12 -23.24
CA LYS A 459 -6.32 19.74 -24.04
C LYS A 459 -7.44 18.75 -24.46
N LYS A 460 -7.57 17.65 -23.72
CA LYS A 460 -8.61 16.62 -23.93
C LYS A 460 -9.88 16.97 -23.13
N PHE A 461 -10.50 18.11 -23.42
CA PHE A 461 -11.60 18.66 -22.62
C PHE A 461 -12.82 17.74 -22.53
N VAL A 462 -13.11 16.94 -23.55
CA VAL A 462 -14.21 15.94 -23.50
C VAL A 462 -13.93 14.88 -22.45
N HIS A 463 -12.69 14.38 -22.37
CA HIS A 463 -12.31 13.39 -21.35
C HIS A 463 -12.30 14.03 -19.96
N ALA A 464 -11.82 15.26 -19.83
CA ALA A 464 -11.87 16.01 -18.57
C ALA A 464 -13.32 16.19 -18.09
N ALA A 465 -14.24 16.55 -19.00
CA ALA A 465 -15.68 16.65 -18.71
C ALA A 465 -16.30 15.31 -18.28
N ALA A 466 -15.90 14.21 -18.93
CA ALA A 466 -16.36 12.88 -18.54
C ALA A 466 -15.89 12.49 -17.13
N PHE A 467 -14.63 12.78 -16.74
CA PHE A 467 -14.16 12.58 -15.38
C PHE A 467 -14.87 13.49 -14.37
N ALA A 468 -15.16 14.73 -14.72
CA ALA A 468 -15.94 15.63 -13.86
C ALA A 468 -17.38 15.11 -13.66
N LEU A 469 -18.02 14.59 -14.71
CA LEU A 469 -19.35 13.98 -14.62
C LEU A 469 -19.32 12.70 -13.77
N ALA A 470 -18.31 11.85 -13.95
CA ALA A 470 -18.09 10.69 -13.09
C ALA A 470 -17.89 11.11 -11.62
N GLY A 471 -17.13 12.18 -11.37
CA GLY A 471 -16.97 12.78 -10.05
C GLY A 471 -18.28 13.26 -9.46
N ALA A 472 -19.17 13.89 -10.25
CA ALA A 472 -20.49 14.29 -9.81
C ALA A 472 -21.32 13.09 -9.35
N VAL A 473 -21.32 12.00 -10.13
CA VAL A 473 -22.07 10.77 -9.80
C VAL A 473 -21.50 10.11 -8.54
N LEU A 474 -20.20 9.92 -8.46
CA LEU A 474 -19.53 9.31 -7.31
C LEU A 474 -19.76 10.13 -6.02
N THR A 475 -19.73 11.46 -6.14
CA THR A 475 -20.01 12.38 -5.02
C THR A 475 -21.47 12.29 -4.57
N PHE A 476 -22.41 12.21 -5.52
CA PHE A 476 -23.83 12.08 -5.21
C PHE A 476 -24.12 10.82 -4.38
N PHE A 477 -23.43 9.73 -4.66
CA PHE A 477 -23.54 8.48 -3.91
C PHE A 477 -22.60 8.37 -2.70
N GLY A 478 -21.81 9.39 -2.41
CA GLY A 478 -20.91 9.43 -1.24
C GLY A 478 -19.62 8.64 -1.35
N PHE A 479 -19.27 8.11 -2.53
CA PHE A 479 -17.96 7.49 -2.78
C PHE A 479 -16.80 8.52 -2.79
N MET A 480 -17.11 9.77 -3.13
CA MET A 480 -16.25 10.93 -3.03
C MET A 480 -16.90 11.97 -2.12
N HIS A 481 -16.07 12.71 -1.36
CA HIS A 481 -16.52 13.80 -0.49
C HIS A 481 -17.54 13.41 0.59
N GLY A 482 -17.81 12.12 0.77
CA GLY A 482 -18.73 11.56 1.76
C GLY A 482 -17.99 10.73 2.83
N GLU A 483 -18.64 10.55 3.96
CA GLU A 483 -18.18 9.64 5.04
C GLU A 483 -18.84 8.26 4.96
N ALA A 484 -19.94 8.15 4.22
CA ALA A 484 -20.66 6.91 4.00
C ALA A 484 -21.29 6.89 2.60
N VAL A 485 -21.55 5.69 2.07
CA VAL A 485 -22.29 5.51 0.81
C VAL A 485 -23.77 5.69 1.06
N GLY A 486 -24.43 6.46 0.21
CA GLY A 486 -25.85 6.76 0.30
C GLY A 486 -26.35 7.49 -0.95
N ILE A 487 -27.56 8.01 -0.90
CA ILE A 487 -28.14 8.83 -1.97
C ILE A 487 -28.11 10.29 -1.53
N ALA A 488 -27.64 11.19 -2.41
CA ALA A 488 -27.54 12.62 -2.17
C ALA A 488 -26.71 12.98 -0.91
N VAL A 489 -25.56 12.30 -0.73
CA VAL A 489 -24.70 12.46 0.48
C VAL A 489 -24.10 13.87 0.54
N THR A 490 -23.53 14.35 -0.58
CA THR A 490 -22.95 15.70 -0.70
C THR A 490 -23.46 16.38 -1.98
N PRO A 491 -24.75 16.73 -2.07
CA PRO A 491 -25.37 17.17 -3.33
C PRO A 491 -24.80 18.49 -3.85
N THR A 492 -24.39 19.40 -2.98
CA THR A 492 -23.77 20.68 -3.38
C THR A 492 -22.46 20.49 -4.13
N VAL A 493 -21.62 19.56 -3.67
CA VAL A 493 -20.35 19.23 -4.32
C VAL A 493 -20.58 18.46 -5.63
N ALA A 494 -21.59 17.57 -5.65
CA ALA A 494 -21.99 16.86 -6.86
C ALA A 494 -22.45 17.84 -7.97
N VAL A 495 -23.25 18.84 -7.61
CA VAL A 495 -23.68 19.92 -8.53
C VAL A 495 -22.48 20.72 -9.02
N ALA A 496 -21.51 21.04 -8.14
CA ALA A 496 -20.30 21.75 -8.54
C ALA A 496 -19.50 20.98 -9.60
N TYR A 497 -19.30 19.65 -9.42
CA TYR A 497 -18.69 18.81 -10.46
C TYR A 497 -19.50 18.78 -11.75
N GLY A 498 -20.84 18.78 -11.67
CA GLY A 498 -21.72 18.88 -12.81
C GLY A 498 -21.50 20.19 -13.59
N ILE A 499 -21.39 21.32 -12.89
CA ILE A 499 -21.07 22.62 -13.51
C ILE A 499 -19.69 22.57 -14.19
N VAL A 500 -18.67 22.00 -13.52
CA VAL A 500 -17.33 21.82 -14.11
C VAL A 500 -17.38 20.95 -15.38
N ALA A 501 -18.18 19.88 -15.36
CA ALA A 501 -18.35 19.00 -16.52
C ALA A 501 -18.97 19.76 -17.72
N VAL A 502 -20.01 20.55 -17.47
CA VAL A 502 -20.66 21.39 -18.51
C VAL A 502 -19.68 22.44 -19.06
N PHE A 503 -18.94 23.10 -18.17
CA PHE A 503 -17.94 24.10 -18.55
C PHE A 503 -16.83 23.49 -19.44
N LEU A 504 -16.25 22.38 -19.04
CA LEU A 504 -15.21 21.69 -19.80
C LEU A 504 -15.74 21.16 -21.14
N TYR A 505 -16.97 20.65 -21.15
CA TYR A 505 -17.60 20.22 -22.40
C TYR A 505 -17.85 21.40 -23.35
N ALA A 506 -18.32 22.55 -22.83
CA ALA A 506 -18.50 23.75 -23.62
C ALA A 506 -17.16 24.22 -24.22
N LEU A 507 -16.07 24.23 -23.44
CA LEU A 507 -14.74 24.54 -23.95
C LEU A 507 -14.30 23.62 -25.08
N SER A 508 -14.67 22.36 -25.07
CA SER A 508 -14.35 21.40 -26.13
C SER A 508 -14.96 21.76 -27.50
N ARG A 509 -15.99 22.62 -27.50
CA ARG A 509 -16.69 23.09 -28.71
C ARG A 509 -16.11 24.37 -29.28
N TYR A 510 -15.08 24.97 -28.64
CA TYR A 510 -14.42 26.18 -29.07
C TYR A 510 -12.97 25.91 -29.55
N PRO A 511 -12.77 25.48 -30.81
CA PRO A 511 -11.43 25.12 -31.32
C PRO A 511 -10.43 26.27 -31.33
N ALA A 512 -10.89 27.53 -31.37
CA ALA A 512 -10.05 28.72 -31.43
C ALA A 512 -9.23 29.01 -30.16
N LEU A 513 -9.59 28.40 -29.01
CA LEU A 513 -8.82 28.50 -27.76
C LEU A 513 -7.67 27.46 -27.64
N ALA A 514 -7.61 26.52 -28.57
CA ALA A 514 -6.64 25.42 -28.52
C ALA A 514 -5.18 25.79 -28.89
N PRO A 515 -4.88 26.78 -29.76
CA PRO A 515 -3.50 27.04 -30.18
C PRO A 515 -2.72 28.07 -29.37
N ALA A 516 -3.34 28.86 -28.50
CA ALA A 516 -2.73 30.03 -27.88
C ALA A 516 -2.08 29.82 -26.49
N LEU A 517 -2.21 28.63 -25.91
CA LEU A 517 -1.55 28.33 -24.64
C LEU A 517 -0.24 27.59 -24.92
N THR A 518 0.86 28.34 -24.98
CA THR A 518 2.21 27.82 -24.85
C THR A 518 2.29 26.94 -23.58
N GLY A 519 2.95 25.78 -23.73
CA GLY A 519 3.03 24.83 -22.61
C GLY A 519 3.73 25.42 -21.37
N PRO A 520 3.54 24.81 -20.16
CA PRO A 520 4.10 25.31 -18.91
C PRO A 520 5.63 25.51 -18.92
N GLY A 521 6.35 24.97 -19.89
CA GLY A 521 7.79 25.14 -20.05
C GLY A 521 8.23 26.52 -20.56
N GLU A 522 7.36 27.28 -21.22
CA GLU A 522 7.73 28.62 -21.74
C GLU A 522 7.44 29.75 -20.75
N VAL A 523 6.54 29.55 -19.81
CA VAL A 523 6.21 30.57 -18.78
C VAL A 523 7.34 30.75 -17.76
N MET A 524 8.17 29.72 -17.54
CA MET A 524 9.31 29.84 -16.61
C MET A 524 10.61 30.36 -17.25
N ALA A 525 10.67 30.47 -18.57
CA ALA A 525 11.84 31.00 -19.29
C ALA A 525 11.78 32.52 -19.59
N ALA A 526 10.69 33.20 -19.22
CA ALA A 526 10.43 34.60 -19.59
C ALA A 526 10.61 35.61 -18.44
N THR A 527 11.33 35.28 -17.37
CA THR A 527 11.80 36.28 -16.39
C THR A 527 13.29 36.55 -16.62
N PRO A 528 13.68 37.67 -17.27
CA PRO A 528 15.08 38.11 -17.23
C PRO A 528 15.43 38.48 -15.79
N ALA A 529 16.54 37.94 -15.31
CA ALA A 529 17.16 38.46 -14.09
C ALA A 529 17.57 39.91 -14.33
N GLU A 530 16.99 40.85 -13.62
CA GLU A 530 17.53 42.16 -13.24
C GLU A 530 17.80 42.19 -11.74
#